data_7a27614124290ba531f3123cbb9301f3
#
_entry.id   7a27614124290ba531f3123cbb9301f3
#
_cell.length_a   1.000
_cell.length_b   1.000
_cell.length_c   1.000
_cell.angle_alpha   90.00
_cell.angle_beta   90.00
_cell.angle_gamma   90.00
#
_symmetry.space_group_name_H-M   'P 1'
#
loop_
_entity.id
_entity.type
_entity.pdbx_description
1 polymer ?
#
loop_
_entity_poly.entity_id
_entity_poly.type
_entity_poly.pdbx_seq_one_letter_code
_entity_poly.pdbx_strand_id
1 'polypeptide(L)'
;MLFPPTVIEQTARGERAYDIYSRLLRERIVFIGTPIDDQIASLIVAQLLYLQGDDPTEPISMYINSPGGLITAGLAIYDTMQYISPQVHTWCIGQ
;
A
#
# COMPACT_ATOMS: atom_id res chain seq x y z
N MET A 1 5.20 5.98 -14.93
CA MET A 1 5.10 5.75 -13.48
C MET A 1 3.82 6.33 -12.93
N LEU A 2 3.18 5.60 -12.07
CA LEU A 2 1.97 6.09 -11.42
C LEU A 2 2.32 6.66 -10.05
N PHE A 3 1.87 7.86 -9.82
CA PHE A 3 2.00 8.48 -8.51
C PHE A 3 0.72 8.27 -7.72
N PRO A 4 0.82 8.10 -6.39
CA PRO A 4 -0.40 8.05 -5.58
C PRO A 4 -1.19 9.35 -5.76
N PRO A 5 -2.50 9.28 -5.77
CA PRO A 5 -3.29 10.51 -5.77
C PRO A 5 -3.07 11.28 -4.48
N THR A 6 -3.14 12.58 -4.57
CA THR A 6 -2.99 13.44 -3.40
C THR A 6 -4.32 14.08 -3.07
N VAL A 7 -4.52 14.32 -1.79
CA VAL A 7 -5.67 15.06 -1.29
C VAL A 7 -5.18 16.43 -0.88
N ILE A 8 -5.84 17.46 -1.41
CA ILE A 8 -5.51 18.84 -1.05
C ILE A 8 -6.50 19.29 0.00
N GLU A 9 -5.96 19.64 1.14
CA GLU A 9 -6.75 20.06 2.28
C GLU A 9 -6.70 21.55 2.41
N GLN A 10 -7.86 22.18 2.50
CA GLN A 10 -7.96 23.60 2.73
C GLN A 10 -7.85 23.86 4.22
N THR A 11 -6.91 24.70 4.60
CA THR A 11 -6.68 25.03 6.01
C THR A 11 -6.54 26.53 6.14
N ALA A 12 -6.46 27.00 7.37
CA ALA A 12 -6.22 28.43 7.63
C ALA A 12 -4.88 28.91 7.08
N ARG A 13 -3.96 27.98 6.83
CA ARG A 13 -2.66 28.30 6.25
C ARG A 13 -2.63 28.10 4.74
N GLY A 14 -3.79 27.83 4.16
CA GLY A 14 -3.91 27.55 2.75
C GLY A 14 -4.03 26.06 2.50
N GLU A 15 -3.53 25.63 1.39
CA GLU A 15 -3.67 24.24 0.98
C GLU A 15 -2.52 23.41 1.50
N ARG A 16 -2.86 22.21 1.92
CA ARG A 16 -1.88 21.18 2.21
C ARG A 16 -2.22 19.98 1.35
N ALA A 17 -1.25 19.53 0.61
CA ALA A 17 -1.40 18.32 -0.17
C ALA A 17 -1.05 17.11 0.70
N TYR A 18 -1.93 16.15 0.74
CA TYR A 18 -1.69 14.87 1.42
C TYR A 18 -1.76 13.76 0.39
N ASP A 19 -0.80 12.87 0.48
CA ASP A 19 -0.89 11.61 -0.23
C ASP A 19 -1.86 10.73 0.57
N ILE A 20 -2.99 10.41 -0.03
CA ILE A 20 -4.02 9.64 0.67
C ILE A 20 -3.51 8.25 1.08
N TYR A 21 -2.61 7.67 0.27
CA TYR A 21 -2.03 6.38 0.63
C TYR A 21 -1.14 6.49 1.86
N SER A 22 -0.46 7.62 2.03
CA SER A 22 0.35 7.84 3.22
C SER A 22 -0.51 7.96 4.47
N ARG A 23 -1.68 8.54 4.35
CA ARG A 23 -2.61 8.62 5.47
C ARG A 23 -3.15 7.25 5.85
N LEU A 24 -3.49 6.45 4.84
CA LEU A 24 -3.91 5.07 5.09
C LEU A 24 -2.78 4.26 5.74
N LEU A 25 -1.56 4.52 5.32
CA LEU A 25 -0.40 3.81 5.83
C LEU A 25 -0.22 4.02 7.34
N ARG A 26 -0.57 5.19 7.85
CA ARG A 26 -0.51 5.45 9.30
C ARG A 26 -1.42 4.50 10.07
N GLU A 27 -2.50 4.06 9.45
CA GLU A 27 -3.45 3.11 10.03
C GLU A 27 -3.09 1.68 9.68
N ARG A 28 -1.89 1.46 9.15
CA ARG A 28 -1.39 0.16 8.72
C ARG A 28 -2.24 -0.45 7.62
N ILE A 29 -2.70 0.42 6.73
CA ILE A 29 -3.49 0.03 5.57
C ILE A 29 -2.67 0.26 4.32
N VAL A 30 -2.52 -0.79 3.51
CA VAL A 30 -1.89 -0.73 2.20
C VAL A 30 -2.98 -0.93 1.16
N PHE A 31 -3.12 0.01 0.25
CA PHE A 31 -4.17 -0.03 -0.75
C PHE A 31 -3.58 -0.17 -2.16
N ILE A 32 -4.04 -1.17 -2.89
CA ILE A 32 -3.65 -1.40 -4.27
C ILE A 32 -4.85 -1.13 -5.15
N GLY A 33 -4.85 0.01 -5.83
CA GLY A 33 -5.98 0.44 -6.65
C GLY A 33 -5.68 0.55 -8.13
N THR A 34 -4.56 0.02 -8.58
CA THR A 34 -4.11 0.11 -9.98
C THR A 34 -3.63 -1.27 -10.45
N PRO A 35 -3.44 -1.44 -11.77
CA PRO A 35 -2.75 -2.64 -12.24
C PRO A 35 -1.38 -2.77 -11.59
N ILE A 36 -0.96 -4.00 -11.36
CA ILE A 36 0.29 -4.28 -10.64
C ILE A 36 1.40 -4.48 -11.64
N ASP A 37 2.30 -3.51 -11.71
CA ASP A 37 3.54 -3.59 -12.48
C ASP A 37 4.73 -3.57 -11.52
N ASP A 38 5.94 -3.56 -12.06
CA ASP A 38 7.14 -3.61 -11.22
C ASP A 38 7.27 -2.41 -10.30
N GLN A 39 6.87 -1.22 -10.77
CA GLN A 39 6.94 -0.01 -9.95
C GLN A 39 5.96 -0.06 -8.81
N ILE A 40 4.74 -0.48 -9.09
CA ILE A 40 3.71 -0.62 -8.05
C ILE A 40 4.12 -1.69 -7.05
N ALA A 41 4.65 -2.81 -7.52
CA ALA A 41 5.12 -3.85 -6.62
C ALA A 41 6.22 -3.34 -5.70
N SER A 42 7.17 -2.58 -6.23
CA SER A 42 8.25 -2.01 -5.42
C SER A 42 7.71 -1.07 -4.34
N LEU A 43 6.72 -0.25 -4.68
CA LEU A 43 6.10 0.64 -3.71
C LEU A 43 5.38 -0.14 -2.60
N ILE A 44 4.67 -1.20 -2.98
CA ILE A 44 3.95 -2.02 -2.00
C ILE A 44 4.94 -2.76 -1.09
N VAL A 45 5.99 -3.33 -1.66
CA VAL A 45 7.02 -4.02 -0.89
C VAL A 45 7.67 -3.05 0.10
N ALA A 46 7.99 -1.83 -0.35
CA ALA A 46 8.58 -0.83 0.53
C ALA A 46 7.65 -0.46 1.68
N GLN A 47 6.35 -0.33 1.40
CA GLN A 47 5.36 -0.04 2.45
C GLN A 47 5.27 -1.17 3.47
N LEU A 48 5.26 -2.41 3.01
CA LEU A 48 5.21 -3.56 3.90
C LEU A 48 6.44 -3.61 4.81
N LEU A 49 7.62 -3.38 4.24
CA LEU A 49 8.86 -3.36 5.01
C LEU A 49 8.87 -2.20 6.02
N TYR A 50 8.36 -1.04 5.61
CA TYR A 50 8.25 0.09 6.52
C TYR A 50 7.35 -0.23 7.72
N LEU A 51 6.20 -0.84 7.44
CA LEU A 51 5.24 -1.18 8.50
C LEU A 51 5.80 -2.23 9.45
N GLN A 52 6.56 -3.19 8.92
CA GLN A 52 7.23 -4.15 9.78
C GLN A 52 8.24 -3.46 10.69
N GLY A 53 9.01 -2.53 10.15
CA GLY A 53 10.00 -1.79 10.95
C GLY A 53 9.34 -0.91 12.00
N ASP A 54 8.18 -0.35 11.67
CA ASP A 54 7.44 0.52 12.59
C ASP A 54 6.88 -0.27 13.78
N ASP A 55 6.23 -1.39 13.49
CA ASP A 55 5.74 -2.28 14.55
C ASP A 55 5.64 -3.71 13.98
N PRO A 56 6.56 -4.60 14.37
CA PRO A 56 6.58 -5.95 13.82
C PRO A 56 5.47 -6.86 14.33
N THR A 57 4.67 -6.41 15.30
CA THR A 57 3.64 -7.25 15.92
C THR A 57 2.23 -6.92 15.46
N GLU A 58 1.96 -5.67 15.07
CA GLU A 58 0.62 -5.26 14.70
C GLU A 58 0.25 -5.70 13.30
N PRO A 59 -0.97 -6.19 13.09
CA PRO A 59 -1.39 -6.64 11.77
C PRO A 59 -1.43 -5.52 10.74
N ILE A 60 -1.30 -5.90 9.49
CA ILE A 60 -1.40 -5.01 8.34
C ILE A 60 -2.64 -5.40 7.56
N SER A 61 -3.42 -4.42 7.12
CA SER A 61 -4.57 -4.65 6.25
C SER A 61 -4.23 -4.22 4.84
N MET A 62 -4.44 -5.10 3.88
CA MET A 62 -4.19 -4.80 2.47
C MET A 62 -5.50 -4.88 1.71
N TYR A 63 -5.90 -3.77 1.11
CA TYR A 63 -7.11 -3.72 0.29
C TYR A 63 -6.70 -3.73 -1.17
N ILE A 64 -7.29 -4.61 -1.95
CA ILE A 64 -6.92 -4.82 -3.35
C ILE A 64 -8.14 -4.57 -4.21
N ASN A 65 -8.04 -3.55 -5.06
CA ASN A 65 -9.04 -3.24 -6.07
C ASN A 65 -8.30 -3.07 -7.39
N SER A 66 -7.81 -4.18 -7.94
CA SER A 66 -6.93 -4.18 -9.09
C SER A 66 -7.37 -5.30 -10.05
N PRO A 67 -7.27 -5.07 -11.36
CA PRO A 67 -7.52 -6.14 -12.34
C PRO A 67 -6.41 -7.18 -12.38
N GLY A 68 -5.35 -6.99 -11.58
CA GLY A 68 -4.18 -7.84 -11.61
C GLY A 68 -3.02 -7.17 -12.32
N GLY A 69 -2.10 -7.95 -12.85
CA GLY A 69 -0.93 -7.39 -13.52
C GLY A 69 0.12 -8.45 -13.79
N LEU A 70 1.38 -8.06 -13.72
CA LEU A 70 2.48 -8.98 -13.97
C LEU A 70 2.57 -10.01 -12.84
N ILE A 71 2.70 -11.27 -13.24
CA ILE A 71 2.80 -12.36 -12.26
C ILE A 71 4.03 -12.19 -11.38
N THR A 72 5.16 -11.81 -11.97
CA THR A 72 6.40 -11.61 -11.21
C THR A 72 6.28 -10.49 -10.20
N ALA A 73 5.59 -9.41 -10.56
CA ALA A 73 5.34 -8.31 -9.63
C ALA A 73 4.44 -8.75 -8.47
N GLY A 74 3.39 -9.51 -8.78
CA GLY A 74 2.50 -10.05 -7.75
C GLY A 74 3.22 -11.01 -6.82
N LEU A 75 4.12 -11.83 -7.35
CA LEU A 75 4.91 -12.75 -6.53
C LEU A 75 5.84 -12.02 -5.57
N ALA A 76 6.41 -10.88 -6.01
CA ALA A 76 7.28 -10.10 -5.14
C ALA A 76 6.50 -9.59 -3.91
N ILE A 77 5.26 -9.16 -4.11
CA ILE A 77 4.40 -8.74 -3.02
C ILE A 77 4.07 -9.93 -2.11
N TYR A 78 3.67 -11.04 -2.71
CA TYR A 78 3.31 -12.25 -1.97
C TYR A 78 4.48 -12.73 -1.11
N ASP A 79 5.67 -12.81 -1.69
CA ASP A 79 6.85 -13.27 -0.98
C ASP A 79 7.17 -12.35 0.19
N THR A 80 7.02 -11.04 0.01
CA THR A 80 7.24 -10.09 1.09
C THR A 80 6.25 -10.30 2.21
N MET A 81 4.98 -10.53 1.88
CA MET A 81 3.94 -10.80 2.88
C MET A 81 4.27 -12.04 3.71
N GLN A 82 4.90 -13.04 3.09
CA GLN A 82 5.31 -14.25 3.79
C GLN A 82 6.56 -14.03 4.63
N TYR A 83 7.40 -13.10 4.23
CA TYR A 83 8.68 -12.83 4.88
C TYR A 83 8.53 -12.00 6.16
N ILE A 84 7.65 -11.00 6.14
CA ILE A 84 7.53 -10.06 7.26
C ILE A 84 6.82 -10.70 8.46
N SER A 85 7.10 -10.18 9.66
CA SER A 85 6.53 -10.71 10.90
C SER A 85 5.04 -10.41 11.09
N PRO A 86 4.55 -9.20 10.79
CA PRO A 86 3.14 -8.91 10.97
C PRO A 86 2.25 -9.79 10.11
N GLN A 87 1.09 -10.16 10.63
CA GLN A 87 0.07 -10.80 9.80
C GLN A 87 -0.46 -9.78 8.80
N VAL A 88 -0.68 -10.24 7.57
CA VAL A 88 -1.27 -9.40 6.53
C VAL A 88 -2.64 -9.96 6.19
N HIS A 89 -3.68 -9.18 6.46
CA HIS A 89 -5.04 -9.51 6.10
C HIS A 89 -5.37 -8.85 4.77
N THR A 90 -5.82 -9.63 3.80
CA THR A 90 -6.12 -9.10 2.46
C THR A 90 -7.61 -9.05 2.23
N TRP A 91 -8.06 -7.99 1.59
CA TRP A 91 -9.45 -7.76 1.24
C TRP A 91 -9.52 -7.42 -0.24
N CYS A 92 -10.18 -8.25 -1.03
CA CYS A 92 -10.36 -7.99 -2.46
C CYS A 92 -11.68 -7.31 -2.65
N ILE A 93 -11.65 -6.12 -3.23
CA ILE A 93 -12.83 -5.27 -3.38
C ILE A 93 -13.12 -5.05 -4.86
N GLY A 94 -14.36 -5.34 -5.27
CA GLY A 94 -14.82 -4.96 -6.59
C GLY A 94 -14.29 -5.77 -7.77
N GLN A 95 -13.53 -6.79 -7.54
CA GLN A 95 -12.95 -7.60 -8.62
C GLN A 95 -13.38 -9.05 -8.48
#